data_043a9914174fdb3d72facd42cdbfaf48
#
_entry.id   043a9914174fdb3d72facd42cdbfaf48
#
_cell.length_a   1.000
_cell.length_b   1.000
_cell.length_c   1.000
_cell.angle_alpha   90.00
_cell.angle_beta   90.00
_cell.angle_gamma   90.00
#
_symmetry.space_group_name_H-M   'P 1'
#
loop_
_entity.id
_entity.type
_entity.pdbx_description
1 polymer ?
#
loop_
_entity_poly.entity_id
_entity_poly.type
_entity_poly.pdbx_seq_one_letter_code
_entity_poly.pdbx_strand_id
1 'polypeptide(L)'
;MKILIKYPSRNRKEKFYETLNKMKAMANNLNDIMFHFTIDDDEVDLYFIETLGGKSNNKIHAVNRDVPESDWDILVVMSDDMVCVTHGWDDIIRQDMNENFPDTDGVLHYNDGNQKANVMTMSIIGRKYYQRDGYIYNPEYQSLWCDVEATEVAHMRGKYKYMGDAIILFAHHHPAWGFCLHDEQYRKTESPYYWQKDRQVIENNRAKNYGLKENEIINQFKYQQL
;
A
#
# COMPACT_ATOMS: atom_id res chain seq x y z
N MET A 1 -11.39 12.74 -9.69
CA MET A 1 -11.16 11.96 -8.46
C MET A 1 -9.95 12.51 -7.72
N LYS A 2 -10.06 12.73 -6.41
CA LYS A 2 -8.95 13.18 -5.56
C LYS A 2 -8.15 11.98 -5.04
N ILE A 3 -6.83 12.10 -5.03
CA ILE A 3 -5.93 11.05 -4.56
C ILE A 3 -5.40 11.40 -3.16
N LEU A 4 -5.48 10.46 -2.24
CA LEU A 4 -4.82 10.48 -0.94
C LEU A 4 -3.56 9.63 -0.99
N ILE A 5 -2.41 10.22 -0.77
CA ILE A 5 -1.15 9.50 -0.60
C ILE A 5 -0.93 9.25 0.88
N LYS A 6 -1.12 8.01 1.31
CA LYS A 6 -0.80 7.56 2.67
C LYS A 6 0.66 7.12 2.72
N TYR A 7 1.49 7.89 3.40
CA TYR A 7 2.94 7.70 3.38
C TYR A 7 3.53 7.66 4.80
N PRO A 8 3.61 6.48 5.43
CA PRO A 8 4.36 6.29 6.65
C PRO A 8 5.86 6.23 6.37
N SER A 9 6.68 6.88 7.20
CA SER A 9 8.14 6.76 7.13
C SER A 9 8.75 6.65 8.52
N ARG A 10 9.86 5.93 8.64
CA ARG A 10 10.63 5.79 9.87
C ARG A 10 12.12 5.60 9.60
N ASN A 11 12.97 6.42 10.24
CA ASN A 11 14.43 6.35 10.15
C ASN A 11 15.01 6.44 8.73
N ARG A 12 14.29 7.10 7.78
CA ARG A 12 14.65 7.14 6.36
C ARG A 12 14.41 8.51 5.73
N LYS A 13 14.67 9.57 6.46
CA LYS A 13 14.38 10.96 6.05
C LYS A 13 14.86 11.27 4.63
N GLU A 14 16.10 10.92 4.28
CA GLU A 14 16.66 11.20 2.96
C GLU A 14 15.87 10.48 1.85
N LYS A 15 15.63 9.18 2.00
CA LYS A 15 14.83 8.38 1.06
C LYS A 15 13.40 8.89 0.96
N PHE A 16 12.81 9.30 2.08
CA PHE A 16 11.48 9.89 2.12
C PHE A 16 11.42 11.13 1.22
N TYR A 17 12.33 12.08 1.36
CA TYR A 17 12.33 13.29 0.54
C TYR A 17 12.66 13.00 -0.93
N GLU A 18 13.58 12.10 -1.21
CA GLU A 18 13.91 11.69 -2.57
C GLU A 18 12.66 11.13 -3.27
N THR A 19 11.96 10.17 -2.65
CA THR A 19 10.74 9.57 -3.16
C THR A 19 9.62 10.60 -3.32
N LEU A 20 9.39 11.42 -2.30
CA LEU A 20 8.36 12.45 -2.31
C LEU A 20 8.58 13.49 -3.43
N ASN A 21 9.80 13.99 -3.56
CA ASN A 21 10.13 15.01 -4.56
C ASN A 21 9.98 14.44 -5.98
N LYS A 22 10.44 13.22 -6.20
CA LYS A 22 10.31 12.55 -7.49
C LYS A 22 8.84 12.31 -7.85
N MET A 23 8.05 11.82 -6.90
CA MET A 23 6.61 11.60 -7.06
C MET A 23 5.88 12.90 -7.41
N LYS A 24 6.17 13.99 -6.69
CA LYS A 24 5.60 15.32 -6.98
C LYS A 24 6.00 15.86 -8.35
N ALA A 25 7.29 15.71 -8.72
CA ALA A 25 7.79 16.19 -10.01
C ALA A 25 7.20 15.45 -11.21
N MET A 26 6.73 14.23 -11.03
CA MET A 26 6.17 13.37 -12.08
C MET A 26 4.64 13.36 -12.11
N ALA A 27 3.97 14.05 -11.19
CA ALA A 27 2.52 14.22 -11.21
C ALA A 27 2.10 15.34 -12.17
N ASN A 28 0.96 15.20 -12.83
CA ASN A 28 0.37 16.22 -13.68
C ASN A 28 -0.46 17.26 -12.90
N ASN A 29 -1.19 16.83 -11.88
CA ASN A 29 -2.09 17.70 -11.12
C ASN A 29 -1.97 17.50 -9.61
N LEU A 30 -1.08 18.26 -8.97
CA LEU A 30 -0.87 18.22 -7.52
C LEU A 30 -2.06 18.78 -6.71
N ASN A 31 -2.93 19.60 -7.32
CA ASN A 31 -4.06 20.21 -6.60
C ASN A 31 -5.11 19.18 -6.17
N ASP A 32 -5.19 18.05 -6.87
CA ASP A 32 -6.09 16.95 -6.55
C ASP A 32 -5.38 15.79 -5.83
N ILE A 33 -4.19 16.05 -5.25
CA ILE A 33 -3.43 15.09 -4.47
C ILE A 33 -3.25 15.62 -3.04
N MET A 34 -3.74 14.85 -2.08
CA MET A 34 -3.52 15.08 -0.65
C MET A 34 -2.40 14.18 -0.17
N PHE A 35 -1.37 14.76 0.44
CA PHE A 35 -0.29 14.00 1.08
C PHE A 35 -0.54 13.87 2.57
N HIS A 36 -0.53 12.67 3.07
CA HIS A 36 -0.80 12.32 4.45
C HIS A 36 0.37 11.53 5.04
N PHE A 37 1.28 12.24 5.70
CA PHE A 37 2.52 11.68 6.22
C PHE A 37 2.33 11.22 7.66
N THR A 38 2.70 9.96 7.95
CA THR A 38 2.67 9.39 9.30
C THR A 38 4.11 9.18 9.77
N ILE A 39 4.53 10.02 10.71
CA ILE A 39 5.85 9.98 11.35
C ILE A 39 5.64 9.81 12.85
N ASP A 40 6.44 8.98 13.51
CA ASP A 40 6.32 8.81 14.97
C ASP A 40 6.92 10.02 15.72
N ASP A 41 6.38 10.34 16.92
CA ASP A 41 6.70 11.54 17.68
C ASP A 41 8.19 11.71 17.95
N ASP A 42 8.93 10.63 18.11
CA ASP A 42 10.38 10.63 18.34
C ASP A 42 11.21 11.04 17.11
N GLU A 43 10.57 11.22 15.94
CA GLU A 43 11.21 11.63 14.68
C GLU A 43 10.58 12.85 14.02
N VAL A 44 9.46 13.34 14.48
CA VAL A 44 8.71 14.47 13.87
C VAL A 44 9.60 15.67 13.61
N ASP A 45 10.46 16.04 14.55
CA ASP A 45 11.35 17.21 14.42
C ASP A 45 12.44 17.04 13.35
N LEU A 46 12.64 15.82 12.86
CA LEU A 46 13.59 15.55 11.76
C LEU A 46 13.00 15.91 10.39
N TYR A 47 11.68 16.02 10.28
CA TYR A 47 10.99 16.27 9.01
C TYR A 47 10.53 17.74 8.98
N PHE A 48 10.84 18.43 7.87
CA PHE A 48 10.50 19.86 7.65
C PHE A 48 9.19 20.01 6.85
N ILE A 49 8.21 19.17 7.14
CA ILE A 49 6.90 19.18 6.50
C ILE A 49 5.83 18.95 7.57
N GLU A 50 4.60 19.33 7.26
CA GLU A 50 3.47 18.99 8.12
C GLU A 50 3.29 17.47 8.13
N THR A 51 3.44 16.89 9.31
CA THR A 51 3.32 15.45 9.56
C THR A 51 2.27 15.21 10.63
N LEU A 52 1.68 14.03 10.60
CA LEU A 52 0.86 13.54 11.70
C LEU A 52 1.76 12.78 12.68
N GLY A 53 2.07 13.41 13.77
CA GLY A 53 2.76 12.81 14.90
C GLY A 53 1.95 11.66 15.52
N GLY A 54 2.41 11.12 16.61
CA GLY A 54 1.81 10.03 17.36
C GLY A 54 2.75 8.85 17.47
N LYS A 55 2.29 7.77 18.08
CA LYS A 55 3.09 6.56 18.31
C LYS A 55 2.53 5.40 17.52
N SER A 56 3.34 4.79 16.70
CA SER A 56 2.98 3.57 16.00
C SER A 56 3.47 2.32 16.75
N ASN A 57 2.61 1.33 16.92
CA ASN A 57 2.96 0.08 17.59
C ASN A 57 3.80 -0.84 16.68
N ASN A 58 3.57 -0.76 15.36
CA ASN A 58 4.26 -1.53 14.33
C ASN A 58 4.05 -0.87 12.95
N LYS A 59 4.62 -1.46 11.88
CA LYS A 59 4.50 -0.98 10.50
C LYS A 59 3.04 -0.87 10.05
N ILE A 60 2.22 -1.89 10.32
CA ILE A 60 0.83 -1.93 9.87
C ILE A 60 -0.03 -0.91 10.61
N HIS A 61 0.22 -0.69 11.90
CA HIS A 61 -0.43 0.40 12.63
C HIS A 61 -0.08 1.77 12.05
N ALA A 62 1.19 2.01 11.68
CA ALA A 62 1.61 3.26 11.02
C ALA A 62 0.91 3.50 9.66
N VAL A 63 0.70 2.43 8.88
CA VAL A 63 -0.03 2.51 7.61
C VAL A 63 -1.51 2.81 7.83
N ASN A 64 -2.14 2.19 8.83
CA ASN A 64 -3.59 2.28 9.02
C ASN A 64 -4.06 3.52 9.78
N ARG A 65 -3.23 4.06 10.71
CA ARG A 65 -3.66 5.15 11.59
C ARG A 65 -3.88 6.45 10.83
N ASP A 66 -4.82 7.25 11.32
CA ASP A 66 -5.06 8.63 10.90
C ASP A 66 -5.47 8.81 9.42
N VAL A 67 -6.07 7.81 8.78
CA VAL A 67 -6.65 7.98 7.45
C VAL A 67 -7.85 8.92 7.55
N PRO A 68 -7.88 10.06 6.83
CA PRO A 68 -8.98 11.03 6.93
C PRO A 68 -10.30 10.43 6.42
N GLU A 69 -11.39 10.79 7.08
CA GLU A 69 -12.73 10.27 6.76
C GLU A 69 -13.30 10.82 5.44
N SER A 70 -12.85 11.98 4.98
CA SER A 70 -13.43 12.68 3.83
C SER A 70 -12.39 13.28 2.89
N ASP A 71 -12.87 13.79 1.76
CA ASP A 71 -12.13 14.56 0.75
C ASP A 71 -11.14 13.78 -0.14
N TRP A 72 -11.28 12.47 -0.25
CA TRP A 72 -10.53 11.66 -1.20
C TRP A 72 -11.40 10.57 -1.84
N ASP A 73 -11.02 10.13 -3.03
CA ASP A 73 -11.69 9.07 -3.79
C ASP A 73 -10.82 7.82 -3.91
N ILE A 74 -9.50 8.01 -4.01
CA ILE A 74 -8.51 6.96 -4.23
C ILE A 74 -7.40 7.12 -3.19
N LEU A 75 -7.06 6.04 -2.49
CA LEU A 75 -5.93 5.98 -1.56
C LEU A 75 -4.79 5.22 -2.20
N VAL A 76 -3.58 5.79 -2.17
CA VAL A 76 -2.34 5.17 -2.61
C VAL A 76 -1.41 5.02 -1.41
N VAL A 77 -0.99 3.78 -1.11
CA VAL A 77 -0.02 3.51 -0.04
C VAL A 77 1.38 3.67 -0.61
N MET A 78 2.18 4.57 -0.01
CA MET A 78 3.57 4.79 -0.39
C MET A 78 4.54 4.29 0.66
N SER A 79 5.76 3.99 0.22
CA SER A 79 6.90 3.70 1.08
C SER A 79 8.19 4.30 0.48
N ASP A 80 9.23 4.37 1.30
CA ASP A 80 10.51 5.03 0.95
C ASP A 80 11.29 4.30 -0.16
N ASP A 81 10.88 3.10 -0.52
CA ASP A 81 11.48 2.24 -1.54
C ASP A 81 10.64 2.12 -2.82
N MET A 82 9.54 2.85 -2.91
CA MET A 82 8.69 2.94 -4.11
C MET A 82 9.09 4.15 -4.94
N VAL A 83 9.84 3.92 -6.01
CA VAL A 83 10.38 4.99 -6.88
C VAL A 83 9.44 5.25 -8.03
N CYS A 84 8.89 6.47 -8.12
CA CYS A 84 8.07 6.88 -9.25
C CYS A 84 8.89 6.86 -10.56
N VAL A 85 8.41 6.15 -11.58
CA VAL A 85 9.09 5.99 -12.87
C VAL A 85 8.24 6.42 -14.07
N THR A 86 6.97 6.75 -13.87
CA THR A 86 6.05 7.15 -14.93
C THR A 86 5.51 8.55 -14.69
N HIS A 87 5.71 9.44 -15.68
CA HIS A 87 5.13 10.80 -15.64
C HIS A 87 3.61 10.73 -15.83
N GLY A 88 2.86 11.57 -15.12
CA GLY A 88 1.39 11.58 -15.16
C GLY A 88 0.76 10.36 -14.47
N TRP A 89 1.48 9.73 -13.55
CA TRP A 89 1.00 8.57 -12.79
C TRP A 89 -0.37 8.82 -12.12
N ASP A 90 -0.62 10.05 -11.70
CA ASP A 90 -1.83 10.46 -11.03
C ASP A 90 -3.06 10.45 -11.97
N ASP A 91 -2.88 10.90 -13.21
CA ASP A 91 -3.95 10.85 -14.22
C ASP A 91 -4.23 9.42 -14.67
N ILE A 92 -3.19 8.59 -14.80
CA ILE A 92 -3.33 7.17 -15.13
C ILE A 92 -4.15 6.46 -14.05
N ILE A 93 -3.83 6.67 -12.76
CA ILE A 93 -4.58 6.07 -11.65
C ILE A 93 -6.05 6.54 -11.66
N ARG A 94 -6.31 7.84 -11.89
CA ARG A 94 -7.69 8.38 -11.96
C ARG A 94 -8.47 7.78 -13.13
N GLN A 95 -7.85 7.69 -14.28
CA GLN A 95 -8.47 7.10 -15.47
C GLN A 95 -8.80 5.63 -15.23
N ASP A 96 -7.82 4.84 -14.81
CA ASP A 96 -7.98 3.41 -14.60
C ASP A 96 -9.01 3.09 -13.50
N MET A 97 -9.06 3.89 -12.42
CA MET A 97 -10.08 3.75 -11.39
C MET A 97 -11.47 4.07 -11.94
N ASN A 98 -11.60 5.14 -12.72
CA ASN A 98 -12.89 5.49 -13.32
C ASN A 98 -13.38 4.47 -14.35
N GLU A 99 -12.47 3.86 -15.11
CA GLU A 99 -12.81 2.84 -16.12
C GLU A 99 -13.20 1.50 -15.50
N ASN A 100 -12.50 1.07 -14.46
CA ASN A 100 -12.69 -0.26 -13.86
C ASN A 100 -13.62 -0.25 -12.63
N PHE A 101 -13.60 0.83 -11.86
CA PHE A 101 -14.37 0.99 -10.61
C PHE A 101 -14.88 2.43 -10.46
N PRO A 102 -15.84 2.88 -11.31
CA PRO A 102 -16.33 4.26 -11.33
C PRO A 102 -16.97 4.70 -10.01
N ASP A 103 -17.44 3.75 -9.22
CA ASP A 103 -17.99 3.95 -7.87
C ASP A 103 -16.93 3.82 -6.75
N THR A 104 -15.65 3.74 -7.11
CA THR A 104 -14.51 3.54 -6.21
C THR A 104 -14.57 2.26 -5.37
N ASP A 105 -15.34 1.24 -5.80
CA ASP A 105 -15.46 -0.03 -5.10
C ASP A 105 -14.51 -1.08 -5.66
N GLY A 106 -13.23 -0.82 -5.63
CA GLY A 106 -12.22 -1.73 -6.14
C GLY A 106 -10.79 -1.32 -5.86
N VAL A 107 -9.87 -2.16 -6.29
CA VAL A 107 -8.43 -2.06 -6.08
C VAL A 107 -7.71 -2.18 -7.41
N LEU A 108 -6.80 -1.24 -7.69
CA LEU A 108 -5.91 -1.30 -8.84
C LEU A 108 -4.55 -1.85 -8.41
N HIS A 109 -4.01 -2.74 -9.23
CA HIS A 109 -2.67 -3.30 -9.05
C HIS A 109 -1.81 -3.04 -10.30
N TYR A 110 -0.72 -2.33 -10.13
CA TYR A 110 0.30 -2.12 -11.16
C TYR A 110 1.53 -2.98 -10.91
N ASN A 111 2.21 -3.34 -11.99
CA ASN A 111 3.50 -4.00 -11.90
C ASN A 111 4.50 -3.10 -11.15
N ASP A 112 5.16 -3.65 -10.14
CA ASP A 112 6.18 -2.97 -9.33
C ASP A 112 7.63 -3.21 -9.85
N GLY A 113 7.74 -3.89 -10.99
CA GLY A 113 9.02 -4.32 -11.57
C GLY A 113 9.52 -5.69 -11.08
N ASN A 114 8.93 -6.26 -10.05
CA ASN A 114 9.39 -7.50 -9.40
C ASN A 114 8.27 -8.53 -9.23
N GLN A 115 7.23 -8.19 -8.49
CA GLN A 115 6.14 -9.12 -8.14
C GLN A 115 5.10 -9.27 -9.26
N LYS A 116 5.02 -8.30 -10.15
CA LYS A 116 4.04 -8.32 -11.25
C LYS A 116 2.62 -8.57 -10.71
N ALA A 117 1.90 -9.55 -11.27
CA ALA A 117 0.55 -9.92 -10.86
C ALA A 117 0.46 -10.74 -9.57
N ASN A 118 1.58 -11.15 -8.98
CA ASN A 118 1.56 -12.07 -7.83
C ASN A 118 1.07 -11.40 -6.55
N VAL A 119 1.63 -10.23 -6.22
CA VAL A 119 1.33 -9.51 -4.99
C VAL A 119 1.29 -8.01 -5.26
N MET A 120 0.25 -7.37 -4.80
CA MET A 120 0.08 -5.93 -4.82
C MET A 120 0.91 -5.29 -3.70
N THR A 121 2.19 -5.05 -3.95
CA THR A 121 3.14 -4.47 -2.96
C THR A 121 2.83 -3.02 -2.62
N MET A 122 2.13 -2.31 -3.52
CA MET A 122 1.62 -0.96 -3.32
C MET A 122 0.10 -0.95 -3.55
N SER A 123 -0.65 -0.79 -2.47
CA SER A 123 -2.12 -0.81 -2.55
C SER A 123 -2.65 0.52 -3.09
N ILE A 124 -3.48 0.44 -4.16
CA ILE A 124 -4.24 1.56 -4.71
C ILE A 124 -5.71 1.22 -4.59
N ILE A 125 -6.37 1.86 -3.64
CA ILE A 125 -7.66 1.44 -3.11
C ILE A 125 -8.70 2.55 -3.34
N GLY A 126 -9.82 2.22 -3.96
CA GLY A 126 -10.95 3.13 -4.03
C GLY A 126 -11.63 3.31 -2.67
N ARG A 127 -12.16 4.50 -2.41
CA ARG A 127 -12.75 4.87 -1.12
C ARG A 127 -13.86 3.93 -0.66
N LYS A 128 -14.78 3.59 -1.54
CA LYS A 128 -15.89 2.69 -1.20
C LYS A 128 -15.39 1.28 -0.83
N TYR A 129 -14.33 0.81 -1.50
CA TYR A 129 -13.70 -0.46 -1.14
C TYR A 129 -13.06 -0.37 0.26
N TYR A 130 -12.29 0.70 0.56
CA TYR A 130 -11.71 0.94 1.87
C TYR A 130 -12.76 0.96 3.00
N GLN A 131 -13.90 1.58 2.75
CA GLN A 131 -14.99 1.70 3.74
C GLN A 131 -15.61 0.36 4.15
N ARG A 132 -15.38 -0.73 3.41
CA ARG A 132 -15.86 -2.07 3.78
C ARG A 132 -15.23 -2.58 5.06
N ASP A 133 -13.92 -2.38 5.19
CA ASP A 133 -13.12 -2.93 6.28
C ASP A 133 -12.65 -1.84 7.25
N GLY A 134 -12.55 -0.59 6.79
CA GLY A 134 -12.11 0.56 7.57
C GLY A 134 -10.60 0.57 7.87
N TYR A 135 -9.82 -0.24 7.13
CA TYR A 135 -8.37 -0.29 7.21
C TYR A 135 -7.74 -0.51 5.83
N ILE A 136 -6.46 -0.19 5.68
CA ILE A 136 -5.68 -0.45 4.47
C ILE A 136 -5.19 -1.89 4.47
N TYR A 137 -4.57 -2.31 5.57
CA TYR A 137 -4.12 -3.67 5.81
C TYR A 137 -4.71 -4.20 7.11
N ASN A 138 -5.07 -5.47 7.15
CA ASN A 138 -5.64 -6.11 8.33
C ASN A 138 -4.74 -5.87 9.56
N PRO A 139 -5.28 -5.26 10.64
CA PRO A 139 -4.50 -4.87 11.83
C PRO A 139 -3.96 -6.05 12.66
N GLU A 140 -4.32 -7.28 12.34
CA GLU A 140 -3.72 -8.48 12.96
C GLU A 140 -2.25 -8.64 12.58
N TYR A 141 -1.83 -8.12 11.40
CA TYR A 141 -0.43 -8.13 10.97
C TYR A 141 0.40 -7.07 11.67
N GLN A 142 1.71 -7.32 11.73
CA GLN A 142 2.66 -6.37 12.30
C GLN A 142 3.60 -5.76 11.27
N SER A 143 3.96 -6.52 10.22
CA SER A 143 4.94 -6.06 9.23
C SER A 143 4.79 -6.66 7.84
N LEU A 144 4.61 -7.99 7.74
CA LEU A 144 4.69 -8.76 6.50
C LEU A 144 3.36 -9.45 6.18
N TRP A 145 3.21 -10.00 4.96
CA TRP A 145 2.07 -10.79 4.49
C TRP A 145 0.73 -10.04 4.36
N CYS A 146 0.63 -8.84 4.88
CA CYS A 146 -0.60 -8.02 4.82
C CYS A 146 -1.00 -7.63 3.39
N ASP A 147 -0.01 -7.42 2.52
CA ASP A 147 -0.16 -7.15 1.09
C ASP A 147 -0.64 -8.39 0.33
N VAL A 148 -0.16 -9.57 0.74
CA VAL A 148 -0.64 -10.86 0.20
C VAL A 148 -2.12 -11.04 0.54
N GLU A 149 -2.52 -10.87 1.83
CA GLU A 149 -3.94 -10.94 2.22
C GLU A 149 -4.78 -9.91 1.46
N ALA A 150 -4.33 -8.66 1.38
CA ALA A 150 -5.06 -7.61 0.66
C ALA A 150 -5.28 -7.97 -0.81
N THR A 151 -4.28 -8.58 -1.47
CA THR A 151 -4.37 -9.06 -2.84
C THR A 151 -5.40 -10.19 -2.98
N GLU A 152 -5.30 -11.20 -2.12
CA GLU A 152 -6.18 -12.37 -2.15
C GLU A 152 -7.64 -12.00 -1.85
N VAL A 153 -7.87 -11.18 -0.84
CA VAL A 153 -9.22 -10.70 -0.47
C VAL A 153 -9.85 -9.88 -1.60
N ALA A 154 -9.09 -8.99 -2.23
CA ALA A 154 -9.58 -8.20 -3.36
C ALA A 154 -9.96 -9.09 -4.56
N HIS A 155 -9.18 -10.12 -4.84
CA HIS A 155 -9.52 -11.15 -5.84
C HIS A 155 -10.79 -11.91 -5.48
N MET A 156 -10.89 -12.41 -4.25
CA MET A 156 -12.06 -13.18 -3.79
C MET A 156 -13.35 -12.34 -3.87
N ARG A 157 -13.27 -11.06 -3.56
CA ARG A 157 -14.39 -10.11 -3.68
C ARG A 157 -14.74 -9.73 -5.13
N GLY A 158 -13.96 -10.15 -6.13
CA GLY A 158 -14.12 -9.71 -7.52
C GLY A 158 -13.93 -8.20 -7.70
N LYS A 159 -13.13 -7.58 -6.83
CA LYS A 159 -12.87 -6.13 -6.76
C LYS A 159 -11.42 -5.77 -7.05
N TYR A 160 -10.75 -6.57 -7.84
CA TYR A 160 -9.33 -6.46 -8.15
C TYR A 160 -9.11 -6.31 -9.66
N LYS A 161 -8.22 -5.40 -10.04
CA LYS A 161 -7.78 -5.23 -11.42
C LYS A 161 -6.27 -5.10 -11.51
N TYR A 162 -5.62 -6.06 -12.14
CA TYR A 162 -4.22 -5.96 -12.55
C TYR A 162 -4.11 -5.22 -13.88
N MET A 163 -3.26 -4.18 -13.95
CA MET A 163 -3.14 -3.30 -15.11
C MET A 163 -2.14 -3.81 -16.16
N GLY A 164 -1.58 -4.99 -15.95
CA GLY A 164 -0.67 -5.66 -16.88
C GLY A 164 0.81 -5.38 -16.64
N ASP A 165 1.65 -6.20 -17.25
CA ASP A 165 3.11 -6.20 -17.03
C ASP A 165 3.82 -4.97 -17.63
N ALA A 166 3.21 -4.34 -18.62
CA ALA A 166 3.82 -3.22 -19.34
C ALA A 166 3.79 -1.88 -18.61
N ILE A 167 2.91 -1.73 -17.60
CA ILE A 167 2.70 -0.46 -16.91
C ILE A 167 3.33 -0.54 -15.52
N ILE A 168 4.41 0.21 -15.32
CA ILE A 168 5.06 0.41 -14.02
C ILE A 168 4.95 1.89 -13.67
N LEU A 169 4.12 2.24 -12.68
CA LEU A 169 4.01 3.61 -12.19
C LEU A 169 5.10 3.91 -11.15
N PHE A 170 5.33 2.94 -10.26
CA PHE A 170 6.30 2.98 -9.19
C PHE A 170 7.10 1.68 -9.18
N ALA A 171 8.41 1.76 -9.26
CA ALA A 171 9.29 0.60 -9.18
C ALA A 171 9.66 0.33 -7.72
N HIS A 172 9.54 -0.92 -7.27
CA HIS A 172 9.86 -1.32 -5.90
C HIS A 172 11.35 -1.65 -5.76
N HIS A 173 12.10 -0.75 -5.18
CA HIS A 173 13.55 -0.87 -4.97
C HIS A 173 13.88 -1.54 -3.64
N HIS A 174 13.45 -2.78 -3.48
CA HIS A 174 13.63 -3.55 -2.26
C HIS A 174 14.95 -4.34 -2.23
N PRO A 175 15.60 -4.52 -1.06
CA PRO A 175 16.86 -5.27 -0.93
C PRO A 175 16.80 -6.70 -1.43
N ALA A 176 15.67 -7.39 -1.29
CA ALA A 176 15.51 -8.77 -1.74
C ALA A 176 15.79 -8.96 -3.24
N TRP A 177 15.71 -7.88 -4.04
CA TRP A 177 15.99 -7.89 -5.48
C TRP A 177 17.30 -7.16 -5.83
N GLY A 178 18.12 -6.84 -4.84
CA GLY A 178 19.46 -6.27 -5.05
C GLY A 178 19.49 -4.78 -5.38
N PHE A 179 18.40 -4.05 -5.26
CA PHE A 179 18.34 -2.62 -5.56
C PHE A 179 18.96 -1.72 -4.49
N CYS A 180 19.01 -2.18 -3.25
CA CYS A 180 19.65 -1.45 -2.15
C CYS A 180 20.16 -2.41 -1.08
N LEU A 181 20.94 -1.87 -0.13
CA LEU A 181 21.41 -2.65 1.00
C LEU A 181 20.31 -2.79 2.07
N HIS A 182 20.32 -3.90 2.82
CA HIS A 182 19.53 -4.07 4.02
C HIS A 182 19.98 -3.07 5.09
N ASP A 183 19.22 -2.00 5.26
CA ASP A 183 19.41 -1.05 6.36
C ASP A 183 18.82 -1.60 7.68
N GLU A 184 18.97 -0.83 8.75
CA GLU A 184 18.48 -1.22 10.08
C GLU A 184 16.96 -1.40 10.10
N GLN A 185 16.22 -0.55 9.36
CA GLN A 185 14.77 -0.60 9.30
C GLN A 185 14.29 -1.90 8.62
N TYR A 186 14.91 -2.31 7.51
CA TYR A 186 14.60 -3.61 6.88
C TYR A 186 14.90 -4.77 7.83
N ARG A 187 16.11 -4.80 8.44
CA ARG A 187 16.46 -5.87 9.39
C ARG A 187 15.47 -6.00 10.54
N LYS A 188 14.92 -4.87 11.00
CA LYS A 188 13.91 -4.85 12.05
C LYS A 188 12.56 -5.37 11.54
N THR A 189 12.03 -4.81 10.45
CA THR A 189 10.68 -5.08 9.96
C THR A 189 10.55 -6.42 9.23
N GLU A 190 11.65 -7.00 8.75
CA GLU A 190 11.70 -8.29 8.06
C GLU A 190 12.41 -9.36 8.88
N SER A 191 12.48 -9.15 10.19
CA SER A 191 13.10 -10.13 11.08
C SER A 191 12.38 -11.48 11.07
N PRO A 192 13.09 -12.59 11.37
CA PRO A 192 12.45 -13.92 11.48
C PRO A 192 11.26 -13.95 12.43
N TYR A 193 11.25 -13.10 13.46
CA TYR A 193 10.14 -12.95 14.39
C TYR A 193 8.87 -12.49 13.69
N TYR A 194 8.92 -11.36 12.94
CA TYR A 194 7.76 -10.86 12.21
C TYR A 194 7.33 -11.81 11.09
N TRP A 195 8.32 -12.40 10.41
CA TRP A 195 8.05 -13.35 9.34
C TRP A 195 7.23 -14.56 9.83
N GLN A 196 7.63 -15.19 10.93
CA GLN A 196 6.92 -16.33 11.50
C GLN A 196 5.55 -15.94 12.06
N LYS A 197 5.49 -14.80 12.77
CA LYS A 197 4.27 -14.35 13.42
C LYS A 197 3.19 -14.00 12.39
N ASP A 198 3.54 -13.18 11.41
CA ASP A 198 2.59 -12.72 10.39
C ASP A 198 2.24 -13.86 9.41
N ARG A 199 3.16 -14.80 9.17
CA ARG A 199 2.86 -16.03 8.44
C ARG A 199 1.77 -16.86 9.13
N GLN A 200 1.82 -17.01 10.45
CA GLN A 200 0.76 -17.70 11.18
C GLN A 200 -0.60 -16.98 11.05
N VAL A 201 -0.59 -15.65 11.01
CA VAL A 201 -1.81 -14.86 10.79
C VAL A 201 -2.42 -15.18 9.43
N ILE A 202 -1.64 -15.11 8.34
CA ILE A 202 -2.19 -15.37 6.99
C ILE A 202 -2.67 -16.82 6.84
N GLU A 203 -1.95 -17.81 7.39
CA GLU A 203 -2.38 -19.20 7.34
C GLU A 203 -3.73 -19.41 8.08
N ASN A 204 -3.90 -18.79 9.26
CA ASN A 204 -5.15 -18.81 10.00
C ASN A 204 -6.29 -18.11 9.27
N ASN A 205 -6.01 -16.96 8.64
CA ASN A 205 -7.01 -16.17 7.92
C ASN A 205 -7.44 -16.86 6.62
N ARG A 206 -6.51 -17.48 5.88
CA ARG A 206 -6.82 -18.34 4.72
C ARG A 206 -7.76 -19.48 5.09
N ALA A 207 -7.52 -20.17 6.21
CA ALA A 207 -8.36 -21.27 6.69
C ALA A 207 -9.81 -20.84 6.99
N LYS A 208 -10.04 -19.55 7.22
CA LYS A 208 -11.35 -18.95 7.51
C LYS A 208 -11.90 -18.14 6.34
N ASN A 209 -11.31 -18.24 5.14
CA ASN A 209 -11.61 -17.38 3.99
C ASN A 209 -11.55 -15.88 4.37
N TYR A 210 -10.59 -15.48 5.21
CA TYR A 210 -10.43 -14.10 5.68
C TYR A 210 -11.66 -13.52 6.39
N GLY A 211 -12.53 -14.38 6.93
CA GLY A 211 -13.79 -13.95 7.53
C GLY A 211 -14.85 -13.47 6.55
N LEU A 212 -14.61 -13.60 5.25
CA LEU A 212 -15.57 -13.23 4.21
C LEU A 212 -16.80 -14.13 4.27
N LYS A 213 -17.98 -13.53 4.10
CA LYS A 213 -19.24 -14.26 3.97
C LYS A 213 -19.33 -14.89 2.57
N GLU A 214 -20.11 -15.97 2.42
CA GLU A 214 -20.28 -16.64 1.13
C GLU A 214 -20.74 -15.70 0.00
N ASN A 215 -21.60 -14.73 0.30
CA ASN A 215 -22.07 -13.74 -0.67
C ASN A 215 -21.06 -12.65 -1.02
N GLU A 216 -19.94 -12.56 -0.32
CA GLU A 216 -18.82 -11.66 -0.61
C GLU A 216 -17.75 -12.35 -1.46
N ILE A 217 -17.78 -13.68 -1.56
CA ILE A 217 -16.82 -14.47 -2.33
C ILE A 217 -17.37 -14.66 -3.75
N ILE A 218 -16.88 -13.83 -4.67
CA ILE A 218 -17.26 -13.88 -6.09
C ILE A 218 -16.35 -14.83 -6.87
N ASN A 219 -15.05 -14.83 -6.55
CA ASN A 219 -14.03 -15.64 -7.18
C ASN A 219 -13.39 -16.60 -6.18
N GLN A 220 -13.15 -17.84 -6.60
CA GLN A 220 -12.29 -18.73 -5.83
C GLN A 220 -10.84 -18.37 -6.08
N PHE A 221 -10.09 -18.16 -5.02
CA PHE A 221 -8.66 -17.89 -5.10
C PHE A 221 -7.86 -19.18 -4.86
N LYS A 222 -6.95 -19.48 -5.79
CA LYS A 222 -6.00 -20.60 -5.60
C LYS A 222 -4.76 -20.02 -4.92
N TYR A 223 -4.62 -20.28 -3.63
CA TYR A 223 -3.45 -19.84 -2.88
C TYR A 223 -2.15 -20.39 -3.46
N GLN A 224 -1.17 -19.52 -3.68
CA GLN A 224 0.18 -19.97 -3.95
C GLN A 224 0.76 -20.58 -2.67
N GLN A 225 1.49 -21.69 -2.80
CA GLN A 225 2.24 -22.23 -1.66
C GLN A 225 3.32 -21.23 -1.27
N LEU A 226 3.33 -20.84 -0.02
CA LEU A 226 4.27 -19.88 0.57
C LEU A 226 5.62 -20.52 0.88
#